data_b6361a99cd5ac80acff1badd6b3e485b
#
_entry.id   b6361a99cd5ac80acff1badd6b3e485b
#
_cell.length_a   1.000
_cell.length_b   1.000
_cell.length_c   1.000
_cell.angle_alpha   90.00
_cell.angle_beta   90.00
_cell.angle_gamma   90.00
#
_symmetry.space_group_name_H-M   'P 1'
#
loop_
_entity.id
_entity.type
_entity.pdbx_description
1 polymer ?
#
loop_
_entity_poly.entity_id
_entity_poly.type
_entity_poly.pdbx_seq_one_letter_code
_entity_poly.pdbx_strand_id
1 'polypeptide(L)'
;TQWVHQTCMGTSGGVAYFDVRDNLVFHSVTNVPFGGKDRLDMFLKNLGIKGRSRILTPYVGGSFGSKLDTDIYEFILVLLAWKTGCPVKIVFSRQEEFQASPPRQPVIATVEQGCDKNGRLTFRAVEMILDNGAYTSWGATTPSVMMIPMSSLYKVPNIHFQATCVYTNNIYAQAMRGYGNPQATFVVEQSMDQLAEAAGIDPMEFRRINANEPYEKTPMGLAITTCPLKDCLDEVKSRLKWDEKRGKRNGRGVGVASFI
;
A
#
# COMPACT_ATOMS: atom_id res chain seq x y z
N THR A 1 5.30 5.85 -9.73
CA THR A 1 4.35 6.54 -8.82
C THR A 1 5.11 7.46 -7.88
N GLN A 2 4.44 8.46 -7.34
CA GLN A 2 5.00 9.44 -6.41
C GLN A 2 4.80 9.00 -4.96
N TRP A 3 5.48 9.69 -4.03
CA TRP A 3 5.19 9.66 -2.61
C TRP A 3 3.75 10.12 -2.36
N VAL A 4 3.02 9.37 -1.55
CA VAL A 4 1.63 9.72 -1.15
C VAL A 4 1.49 9.53 0.34
N HIS A 5 1.12 10.60 1.05
CA HIS A 5 0.89 10.58 2.47
C HIS A 5 -0.57 10.24 2.81
N GLN A 6 -0.81 9.50 3.92
CA GLN A 6 -2.13 9.05 4.36
C GLN A 6 -3.05 10.20 4.77
N THR A 7 -2.47 11.34 5.17
CA THR A 7 -3.20 12.57 5.53
C THR A 7 -4.31 12.34 6.57
N CYS A 8 -3.99 11.59 7.62
CA CYS A 8 -4.93 11.34 8.72
C CYS A 8 -5.39 12.67 9.38
N MET A 9 -6.67 12.77 9.78
CA MET A 9 -7.16 13.95 10.49
C MET A 9 -6.42 14.16 11.82
N GLY A 10 -6.28 13.09 12.62
CA GLY A 10 -5.44 13.07 13.81
C GLY A 10 -3.99 12.86 13.44
N THR A 11 -3.10 13.77 13.81
CA THR A 11 -1.67 13.64 13.63
C THR A 11 -1.07 12.60 14.58
N SER A 12 0.17 12.18 14.33
CA SER A 12 0.94 11.31 15.21
C SER A 12 1.22 11.98 16.56
N GLY A 13 1.21 11.19 17.63
CA GLY A 13 1.48 11.73 18.97
C GLY A 13 1.19 10.73 20.07
N GLY A 14 1.62 11.10 21.26
CA GLY A 14 1.42 10.30 22.46
C GLY A 14 1.86 10.99 23.73
N VAL A 15 1.60 10.31 24.85
CA VAL A 15 2.06 10.68 26.19
C VAL A 15 2.63 9.44 26.86
N ALA A 16 3.86 9.52 27.35
CA ALA A 16 4.52 8.44 28.08
C ALA A 16 4.90 8.90 29.50
N TYR A 17 4.74 8.02 30.46
CA TYR A 17 5.23 8.19 31.82
C TYR A 17 5.46 6.83 32.48
N PHE A 18 6.22 6.81 33.55
CA PHE A 18 6.43 5.61 34.40
C PHE A 18 5.59 5.75 35.67
N ASP A 19 4.90 4.65 36.01
CA ASP A 19 4.12 4.59 37.26
C ASP A 19 5.03 4.35 38.49
N VAL A 20 4.43 4.34 39.66
CA VAL A 20 5.15 4.13 40.95
C VAL A 20 5.82 2.75 41.07
N ARG A 21 5.56 1.82 40.13
CA ARG A 21 6.17 0.48 40.05
C ARG A 21 7.15 0.39 38.88
N ASP A 22 7.57 1.51 38.32
CA ASP A 22 8.44 1.60 37.14
C ASP A 22 7.86 0.94 35.89
N ASN A 23 6.54 0.79 35.78
CA ASN A 23 5.92 0.35 34.53
C ASN A 23 5.66 1.55 33.62
N LEU A 24 5.98 1.36 32.33
CA LEU A 24 5.64 2.33 31.30
C LEU A 24 4.12 2.37 31.04
N VAL A 25 3.52 3.54 31.19
CA VAL A 25 2.17 3.81 30.70
C VAL A 25 2.28 4.74 29.50
N PHE A 26 1.82 4.26 28.35
CA PHE A 26 1.96 4.95 27.09
C PHE A 26 0.60 5.13 26.40
N HIS A 27 0.15 6.38 26.31
CA HIS A 27 -1.00 6.74 25.48
C HIS A 27 -0.50 7.02 24.08
N SER A 28 -0.81 6.14 23.12
CA SER A 28 -0.37 6.25 21.72
C SER A 28 -1.56 6.19 20.76
N VAL A 29 -1.51 7.01 19.71
CA VAL A 29 -2.47 6.99 18.59
C VAL A 29 -2.18 5.84 17.62
N THR A 30 -1.90 4.67 18.12
CA THR A 30 -1.61 3.45 17.34
C THR A 30 -2.87 2.64 17.05
N ASN A 31 -2.91 1.92 15.94
CA ASN A 31 -3.93 0.89 15.67
C ASN A 31 -3.43 -0.54 15.91
N VAL A 32 -2.20 -0.70 16.41
CA VAL A 32 -1.59 -1.99 16.77
C VAL A 32 -1.06 -2.01 18.22
N PRO A 33 -1.89 -1.78 19.23
CA PRO A 33 -1.42 -1.61 20.61
C PRO A 33 -0.67 -2.82 21.15
N PHE A 34 -1.03 -4.03 20.76
CA PHE A 34 -0.36 -5.25 21.23
C PHE A 34 1.03 -5.41 20.60
N GLY A 35 1.16 -5.23 19.30
CA GLY A 35 2.47 -5.25 18.63
C GLY A 35 3.39 -4.12 19.10
N GLY A 36 2.83 -2.93 19.32
CA GLY A 36 3.56 -1.81 19.92
C GLY A 36 4.03 -2.11 21.32
N LYS A 37 3.20 -2.76 22.15
CA LYS A 37 3.57 -3.20 23.49
C LYS A 37 4.79 -4.14 23.46
N ASP A 38 4.78 -5.15 22.61
CA ASP A 38 5.86 -6.14 22.52
C ASP A 38 7.19 -5.47 22.12
N ARG A 39 7.14 -4.52 21.19
CA ARG A 39 8.33 -3.74 20.78
C ARG A 39 8.84 -2.82 21.88
N LEU A 40 7.95 -2.15 22.61
CA LEU A 40 8.34 -1.31 23.74
C LEU A 40 8.88 -2.14 24.90
N ASP A 41 8.32 -3.30 25.22
CA ASP A 41 8.86 -4.21 26.22
C ASP A 41 10.28 -4.68 25.86
N MET A 42 10.52 -4.98 24.58
CA MET A 42 11.86 -5.32 24.08
C MET A 42 12.82 -4.12 24.17
N PHE A 43 12.36 -2.92 23.84
CA PHE A 43 13.13 -1.68 23.97
C PHE A 43 13.51 -1.39 25.41
N LEU A 44 12.57 -1.48 26.35
CA LEU A 44 12.83 -1.31 27.80
C LEU A 44 13.85 -2.34 28.29
N LYS A 45 13.70 -3.60 27.91
CA LYS A 45 14.65 -4.66 28.24
C LYS A 45 16.08 -4.36 27.76
N ASN A 46 16.22 -3.86 26.52
CA ASN A 46 17.53 -3.49 25.95
C ASN A 46 18.18 -2.29 26.69
N LEU A 47 17.37 -1.43 27.30
CA LEU A 47 17.83 -0.34 28.16
C LEU A 47 18.11 -0.77 29.62
N GLY A 48 17.89 -2.03 29.97
CA GLY A 48 18.02 -2.52 31.33
C GLY A 48 16.88 -2.11 32.28
N ILE A 49 15.75 -1.64 31.73
CA ILE A 49 14.57 -1.21 32.50
C ILE A 49 13.71 -2.45 32.79
N LYS A 50 13.43 -2.74 34.06
CA LYS A 50 12.70 -3.95 34.48
C LYS A 50 11.19 -3.86 34.37
N GLY A 51 10.62 -2.67 34.16
CA GLY A 51 9.19 -2.43 34.05
C GLY A 51 8.56 -3.08 32.80
N ARG A 52 7.24 -3.22 32.81
CA ARG A 52 6.44 -3.65 31.66
C ARG A 52 5.76 -2.43 31.03
N SER A 53 5.44 -2.53 29.75
CA SER A 53 4.66 -1.50 29.09
C SER A 53 3.16 -1.79 29.13
N ARG A 54 2.37 -0.72 29.21
CA ARG A 54 0.93 -0.69 29.03
C ARG A 54 0.58 0.38 28.01
N ILE A 55 0.04 -0.04 26.86
CA ILE A 55 -0.41 0.91 25.83
C ILE A 55 -1.90 1.16 26.00
N LEU A 56 -2.28 2.44 25.99
CA LEU A 56 -3.64 2.92 26.00
C LEU A 56 -3.86 3.68 24.70
N THR A 57 -4.84 3.26 23.91
CA THR A 57 -5.13 3.89 22.63
C THR A 57 -6.32 4.84 22.79
N PRO A 58 -6.11 6.16 22.71
CA PRO A 58 -7.17 7.15 22.66
C PRO A 58 -7.82 7.18 21.26
N TYR A 59 -8.60 8.22 20.97
CA TYR A 59 -9.13 8.45 19.63
C TYR A 59 -7.99 8.65 18.62
N VAL A 60 -7.88 7.75 17.63
CA VAL A 60 -6.74 7.68 16.70
C VAL A 60 -6.80 8.75 15.62
N GLY A 61 -8.00 9.16 15.22
CA GLY A 61 -8.19 10.19 14.19
C GLY A 61 -7.80 9.75 12.77
N GLY A 62 -7.82 8.45 12.53
CA GLY A 62 -7.42 7.83 11.25
C GLY A 62 -6.00 7.26 11.29
N SER A 63 -5.77 6.22 10.51
CA SER A 63 -4.45 5.59 10.32
C SER A 63 -4.16 5.34 8.84
N PHE A 64 -5.03 4.66 8.13
CA PHE A 64 -4.88 4.26 6.72
C PHE A 64 -3.54 3.57 6.42
N GLY A 65 -2.90 3.03 7.47
CA GLY A 65 -1.60 2.36 7.42
C GLY A 65 -0.44 3.12 8.06
N SER A 66 -0.53 4.43 8.31
CA SER A 66 0.59 5.22 8.89
C SER A 66 0.88 4.90 10.37
N LYS A 67 -0.04 4.28 11.08
CA LYS A 67 0.08 3.99 12.52
C LYS A 67 0.08 2.49 12.79
N LEU A 68 0.66 1.70 11.86
CA LEU A 68 0.77 0.24 11.92
C LEU A 68 2.07 -0.25 12.57
N ASP A 69 2.98 0.64 12.87
CA ASP A 69 4.27 0.33 13.48
C ASP A 69 4.48 1.15 14.75
N THR A 70 5.53 0.86 15.49
CA THR A 70 6.03 1.74 16.55
C THR A 70 7.05 2.66 15.91
N ASP A 71 6.68 3.93 15.76
CA ASP A 71 7.49 4.91 15.06
C ASP A 71 8.62 5.46 15.93
N ILE A 72 9.62 6.06 15.31
CA ILE A 72 10.84 6.56 15.98
C ILE A 72 10.49 7.54 17.09
N TYR A 73 9.52 8.43 16.88
CA TYR A 73 9.12 9.41 17.90
C TYR A 73 8.57 8.75 19.17
N GLU A 74 7.97 7.57 19.07
CA GLU A 74 7.43 6.83 20.23
C GLU A 74 8.56 6.31 21.13
N PHE A 75 9.64 5.77 20.54
CA PHE A 75 10.83 5.37 21.28
C PHE A 75 11.52 6.57 21.95
N ILE A 76 11.63 7.71 21.23
CA ILE A 76 12.18 8.96 21.78
C ILE A 76 11.34 9.44 22.97
N LEU A 77 10.02 9.40 22.85
CA LEU A 77 9.09 9.83 23.89
C LEU A 77 9.23 8.99 25.14
N VAL A 78 9.31 7.66 24.99
CA VAL A 78 9.54 6.72 26.10
C VAL A 78 10.89 6.95 26.76
N LEU A 79 11.97 7.14 25.98
CA LEU A 79 13.31 7.41 26.49
C LEU A 79 13.38 8.71 27.27
N LEU A 80 12.74 9.76 26.79
CA LEU A 80 12.66 11.06 27.49
C LEU A 80 11.88 10.94 28.79
N ALA A 81 10.75 10.24 28.81
CA ALA A 81 9.98 10.01 30.02
C ALA A 81 10.81 9.27 31.08
N TRP A 82 11.58 8.25 30.66
CA TRP A 82 12.47 7.53 31.57
C TRP A 82 13.60 8.40 32.10
N LYS A 83 14.27 9.15 31.22
CA LYS A 83 15.41 10.01 31.59
C LYS A 83 15.03 11.17 32.51
N THR A 84 13.86 11.75 32.33
CA THR A 84 13.40 12.91 33.11
C THR A 84 12.64 12.53 34.36
N GLY A 85 12.13 11.30 34.46
CA GLY A 85 11.22 10.87 35.53
C GLY A 85 9.87 11.60 35.53
N CYS A 86 9.52 12.27 34.43
CA CYS A 86 8.31 13.06 34.27
C CYS A 86 7.46 12.57 33.11
N PRO A 87 6.13 12.80 33.11
CA PRO A 87 5.31 12.60 31.92
C PRO A 87 5.80 13.47 30.75
N VAL A 88 5.99 12.85 29.58
CA VAL A 88 6.41 13.55 28.36
C VAL A 88 5.33 13.38 27.30
N LYS A 89 5.07 14.43 26.53
CA LYS A 89 4.08 14.48 25.46
C LYS A 89 4.74 14.96 24.16
N ILE A 90 4.46 14.25 23.06
CA ILE A 90 4.74 14.67 21.68
C ILE A 90 3.43 14.66 20.91
N VAL A 91 3.14 15.71 20.16
CA VAL A 91 2.03 15.77 19.20
C VAL A 91 2.54 16.51 17.98
N PHE A 92 2.50 15.85 16.82
CA PHE A 92 2.94 16.46 15.57
C PHE A 92 1.98 17.57 15.13
N SER A 93 2.54 18.68 14.68
CA SER A 93 1.82 19.60 13.82
C SER A 93 1.52 18.93 12.48
N ARG A 94 0.65 19.51 11.68
CA ARG A 94 0.36 18.97 10.33
C ARG A 94 1.61 18.97 9.44
N GLN A 95 2.47 19.96 9.56
CA GLN A 95 3.72 20.02 8.83
C GLN A 95 4.69 18.91 9.24
N GLU A 96 4.85 18.68 10.54
CA GLU A 96 5.68 17.59 11.06
C GLU A 96 5.12 16.22 10.66
N GLU A 97 3.80 16.03 10.63
CA GLU A 97 3.18 14.81 10.14
C GLU A 97 3.59 14.49 8.71
N PHE A 98 3.58 15.48 7.80
CA PHE A 98 4.01 15.29 6.42
C PHE A 98 5.52 15.07 6.25
N GLN A 99 6.33 15.58 7.19
CA GLN A 99 7.79 15.51 7.11
C GLN A 99 8.39 14.31 7.85
N ALA A 100 7.70 13.78 8.85
CA ALA A 100 8.27 12.81 9.77
C ALA A 100 7.47 11.50 9.87
N SER A 101 6.22 11.42 9.41
CA SER A 101 5.49 10.16 9.41
C SER A 101 5.63 9.42 8.08
N PRO A 102 5.58 8.07 8.09
CA PRO A 102 5.93 7.26 6.93
C PRO A 102 4.84 7.26 5.84
N PRO A 103 5.17 7.63 4.59
CA PRO A 103 4.23 7.67 3.47
C PRO A 103 4.15 6.34 2.72
N ARG A 104 3.32 6.30 1.66
CA ARG A 104 3.30 5.23 0.66
C ARG A 104 4.60 5.20 -0.12
N GLN A 105 5.12 4.02 -0.34
CA GLN A 105 6.31 3.74 -1.14
C GLN A 105 6.12 4.20 -2.60
N PRO A 106 7.00 5.03 -3.15
CA PRO A 106 7.02 5.29 -4.58
C PRO A 106 7.61 4.11 -5.33
N VAL A 107 7.20 3.96 -6.59
CA VAL A 107 7.59 2.84 -7.44
C VAL A 107 7.95 3.34 -8.83
N ILE A 108 9.07 2.85 -9.35
CA ILE A 108 9.41 2.86 -10.77
C ILE A 108 9.17 1.45 -11.29
N ALA A 109 8.39 1.30 -12.35
CA ALA A 109 8.08 0.01 -12.93
C ALA A 109 8.38 0.02 -14.43
N THR A 110 9.02 -1.05 -14.90
CA THR A 110 9.19 -1.37 -16.32
C THR A 110 8.33 -2.61 -16.61
N VAL A 111 7.50 -2.53 -17.64
CA VAL A 111 6.60 -3.63 -18.02
C VAL A 111 6.83 -3.99 -19.46
N GLU A 112 7.04 -5.28 -19.72
CA GLU A 112 6.95 -5.89 -21.03
C GLU A 112 5.80 -6.87 -21.03
N GLN A 113 4.90 -6.77 -21.99
CA GLN A 113 3.79 -7.71 -22.12
C GLN A 113 3.37 -7.87 -23.58
N GLY A 114 2.76 -8.99 -23.89
CA GLY A 114 2.31 -9.31 -25.24
C GLY A 114 0.96 -9.98 -25.25
N CYS A 115 0.29 -9.88 -26.40
CA CYS A 115 -0.93 -10.63 -26.69
C CYS A 115 -0.83 -11.34 -28.05
N ASP A 116 -1.69 -12.32 -28.25
CA ASP A 116 -1.86 -12.97 -29.54
C ASP A 116 -2.72 -12.11 -30.49
N LYS A 117 -2.91 -12.57 -31.74
CA LYS A 117 -3.74 -11.90 -32.77
C LYS A 117 -5.21 -11.73 -32.37
N ASN A 118 -5.66 -12.44 -31.36
CA ASN A 118 -7.04 -12.35 -30.84
C ASN A 118 -7.12 -11.44 -29.59
N GLY A 119 -6.03 -10.78 -29.20
CA GLY A 119 -5.96 -9.91 -28.02
C GLY A 119 -5.81 -10.65 -26.69
N ARG A 120 -5.52 -11.96 -26.69
CA ARG A 120 -5.29 -12.73 -25.45
C ARG A 120 -3.87 -12.53 -24.98
N LEU A 121 -3.70 -12.14 -23.72
CA LEU A 121 -2.37 -12.00 -23.11
C LEU A 121 -1.60 -13.32 -23.20
N THR A 122 -0.34 -13.23 -23.57
CA THR A 122 0.58 -14.36 -23.65
C THR A 122 1.62 -14.38 -22.55
N PHE A 123 2.08 -13.19 -22.15
CA PHE A 123 3.02 -13.02 -21.05
C PHE A 123 2.96 -11.60 -20.47
N ARG A 124 3.49 -11.48 -19.26
CA ARG A 124 3.81 -10.19 -18.61
C ARG A 124 5.10 -10.33 -17.82
N ALA A 125 6.08 -9.50 -18.12
CA ALA A 125 7.30 -9.32 -17.34
C ALA A 125 7.27 -7.94 -16.67
N VAL A 126 7.54 -7.90 -15.37
CA VAL A 126 7.52 -6.68 -14.58
C VAL A 126 8.77 -6.59 -13.73
N GLU A 127 9.50 -5.49 -13.89
CA GLU A 127 10.62 -5.12 -13.04
C GLU A 127 10.25 -3.85 -12.28
N MET A 128 10.49 -3.85 -10.95
CA MET A 128 10.15 -2.72 -10.07
C MET A 128 11.31 -2.34 -9.18
N ILE A 129 11.48 -1.04 -9.02
CA ILE A 129 12.34 -0.45 -8.00
C ILE A 129 11.44 0.34 -7.05
N LEU A 130 11.52 0.01 -5.76
CA LEU A 130 10.73 0.62 -4.69
C LEU A 130 11.67 1.38 -3.75
N ASP A 131 11.38 2.66 -3.52
CA ASP A 131 12.10 3.45 -2.53
C ASP A 131 11.56 3.15 -1.13
N ASN A 132 12.38 2.47 -0.34
CA ASN A 132 12.02 2.06 1.03
C ASN A 132 12.36 3.14 2.07
N GLY A 133 13.13 4.16 1.67
CA GLY A 133 13.66 5.16 2.59
C GLY A 133 14.82 4.64 3.44
N ALA A 134 15.09 5.33 4.53
CA ALA A 134 16.28 5.07 5.36
C ALA A 134 16.17 3.84 6.26
N TYR A 135 14.98 3.36 6.55
CA TYR A 135 14.73 2.23 7.45
C TYR A 135 13.73 1.25 6.84
N THR A 136 13.82 -0.02 7.26
CA THR A 136 12.85 -1.05 6.87
C THR A 136 11.70 -1.12 7.88
N SER A 137 10.49 -0.91 7.38
CA SER A 137 9.24 -1.23 8.06
C SER A 137 8.45 -2.21 7.17
N TRP A 138 7.19 -1.98 6.94
CA TRP A 138 6.33 -2.80 6.08
C TRP A 138 6.68 -2.71 4.58
N GLY A 139 7.48 -1.75 4.17
CA GLY A 139 7.86 -1.52 2.78
C GLY A 139 8.50 -2.75 2.10
N ALA A 140 9.27 -3.56 2.84
CA ALA A 140 9.93 -4.75 2.29
C ALA A 140 8.94 -5.86 1.86
N THR A 141 7.73 -5.90 2.42
CA THR A 141 6.70 -6.91 2.09
C THR A 141 5.67 -6.41 1.07
N THR A 142 5.66 -5.11 0.76
CA THR A 142 4.80 -4.49 -0.26
C THR A 142 4.87 -5.20 -1.63
N PRO A 143 6.06 -5.59 -2.15
CA PRO A 143 6.15 -6.28 -3.44
C PRO A 143 5.37 -7.59 -3.51
N SER A 144 5.32 -8.35 -2.43
CA SER A 144 4.55 -9.61 -2.38
C SER A 144 3.06 -9.39 -2.59
N VAL A 145 2.52 -8.28 -2.08
CA VAL A 145 1.13 -7.89 -2.31
C VAL A 145 0.93 -7.34 -3.71
N MET A 146 1.88 -6.56 -4.24
CA MET A 146 1.83 -6.04 -5.61
C MET A 146 1.80 -7.14 -6.67
N MET A 147 2.44 -8.27 -6.41
CA MET A 147 2.43 -9.41 -7.31
C MET A 147 1.02 -9.98 -7.53
N ILE A 148 0.10 -9.85 -6.57
CA ILE A 148 -1.27 -10.37 -6.67
C ILE A 148 -2.01 -9.74 -7.86
N PRO A 149 -2.24 -8.41 -7.95
CA PRO A 149 -2.91 -7.83 -9.11
C PRO A 149 -2.10 -7.98 -10.41
N MET A 150 -0.76 -8.04 -10.34
CA MET A 150 0.08 -8.27 -11.52
C MET A 150 -0.19 -9.61 -12.19
N SER A 151 -0.50 -10.64 -11.40
CA SER A 151 -0.69 -12.01 -11.86
C SER A 151 -2.14 -12.48 -11.92
N SER A 152 -3.08 -11.77 -11.29
CA SER A 152 -4.43 -12.28 -11.07
C SER A 152 -5.57 -11.33 -11.40
N LEU A 153 -5.29 -10.04 -11.66
CA LEU A 153 -6.35 -9.11 -12.10
C LEU A 153 -6.91 -9.52 -13.47
N TYR A 154 -6.03 -10.00 -14.33
CA TYR A 154 -6.37 -10.56 -15.65
C TYR A 154 -5.73 -11.95 -15.82
N LYS A 155 -6.23 -12.70 -16.78
CA LYS A 155 -5.69 -14.00 -17.17
C LYS A 155 -4.37 -13.83 -17.92
N VAL A 156 -3.26 -14.02 -17.22
CA VAL A 156 -1.90 -13.95 -17.78
C VAL A 156 -1.24 -15.32 -17.60
N PRO A 157 -1.00 -16.10 -18.68
CA PRO A 157 -0.50 -17.47 -18.55
C PRO A 157 0.98 -17.54 -18.10
N ASN A 158 1.78 -16.55 -18.48
CA ASN A 158 3.21 -16.51 -18.16
C ASN A 158 3.52 -15.18 -17.50
N ILE A 159 4.08 -15.22 -16.29
CA ILE A 159 4.45 -14.01 -15.55
C ILE A 159 5.90 -14.11 -15.07
N HIS A 160 6.64 -13.02 -15.26
CA HIS A 160 7.89 -12.75 -14.57
C HIS A 160 7.71 -11.51 -13.71
N PHE A 161 8.05 -11.58 -12.44
CA PHE A 161 7.95 -10.46 -11.53
C PHE A 161 9.22 -10.36 -10.68
N GLN A 162 9.90 -9.22 -10.80
CA GLN A 162 11.06 -8.88 -10.00
C GLN A 162 10.86 -7.53 -9.36
N ALA A 163 11.13 -7.43 -8.05
CA ALA A 163 11.05 -6.18 -7.34
C ALA A 163 12.26 -6.01 -6.42
N THR A 164 12.85 -4.84 -6.46
CA THR A 164 13.99 -4.46 -5.63
C THR A 164 13.59 -3.29 -4.73
N CYS A 165 13.63 -3.49 -3.42
CA CYS A 165 13.49 -2.42 -2.44
C CYS A 165 14.86 -1.82 -2.16
N VAL A 166 15.03 -0.52 -2.38
CA VAL A 166 16.29 0.19 -2.17
C VAL A 166 16.23 1.08 -0.93
N TYR A 167 17.31 1.18 -0.21
CA TYR A 167 17.48 2.19 0.83
C TYR A 167 17.86 3.52 0.20
N THR A 168 17.30 4.59 0.76
CA THR A 168 17.61 5.98 0.38
C THR A 168 17.68 6.86 1.61
N ASN A 169 18.06 8.13 1.45
CA ASN A 169 18.04 9.13 2.52
C ASN A 169 16.64 9.75 2.74
N ASN A 170 15.61 9.22 2.10
CA ASN A 170 14.24 9.65 2.32
C ASN A 170 13.69 9.10 3.63
N ILE A 171 12.55 9.63 4.08
CA ILE A 171 11.80 9.03 5.17
C ILE A 171 11.42 7.59 4.79
N TYR A 172 11.43 6.67 5.77
CA TYR A 172 11.09 5.27 5.50
C TYR A 172 9.62 5.12 5.09
N ALA A 173 9.40 4.24 4.14
CA ALA A 173 8.05 3.95 3.64
C ALA A 173 7.34 2.91 4.53
N GLN A 174 6.03 3.06 4.65
CA GLN A 174 5.18 2.17 5.43
C GLN A 174 3.92 1.81 4.66
N ALA A 175 3.09 0.97 5.25
CA ALA A 175 1.81 0.61 4.67
C ALA A 175 0.92 1.85 4.46
N MET A 176 0.23 1.86 3.34
CA MET A 176 -0.90 2.75 3.10
C MET A 176 -2.03 1.95 2.45
N ARG A 177 -3.27 2.32 2.73
CA ARG A 177 -4.50 1.66 2.27
C ARG A 177 -4.37 1.04 0.88
N GLY A 178 -4.59 -0.29 0.79
CA GLY A 178 -4.33 -1.11 -0.40
C GLY A 178 -2.95 -1.73 -0.46
N TYR A 179 -1.96 -1.28 0.36
CA TYR A 179 -0.66 -1.89 0.63
C TYR A 179 0.05 -2.46 -0.61
N GLY A 180 0.25 -1.62 -1.63
CA GLY A 180 0.85 -2.01 -2.92
C GLY A 180 -0.16 -2.19 -4.05
N ASN A 181 -1.41 -2.59 -3.78
CA ASN A 181 -2.43 -2.74 -4.81
C ASN A 181 -2.63 -1.49 -5.67
N PRO A 182 -2.73 -0.25 -5.12
CA PRO A 182 -2.90 0.93 -5.95
C PRO A 182 -1.76 1.17 -6.94
N GLN A 183 -0.50 0.95 -6.51
CA GLN A 183 0.66 1.09 -7.40
C GLN A 183 0.63 0.01 -8.49
N ALA A 184 0.38 -1.24 -8.09
CA ALA A 184 0.30 -2.38 -9.00
C ALA A 184 -0.85 -2.24 -10.00
N THR A 185 -2.03 -1.83 -9.54
CA THR A 185 -3.18 -1.60 -10.41
C THR A 185 -2.88 -0.48 -11.42
N PHE A 186 -2.28 0.63 -10.98
CA PHE A 186 -1.89 1.70 -11.90
C PHE A 186 -0.97 1.17 -13.01
N VAL A 187 0.05 0.38 -12.65
CA VAL A 187 1.00 -0.20 -13.60
C VAL A 187 0.30 -1.17 -14.56
N VAL A 188 -0.52 -2.08 -14.04
CA VAL A 188 -1.27 -3.05 -14.86
C VAL A 188 -2.21 -2.35 -15.81
N GLU A 189 -3.02 -1.42 -15.31
CA GLU A 189 -4.07 -0.78 -16.10
C GLU A 189 -3.51 0.12 -17.21
N GLN A 190 -2.41 0.85 -16.92
CA GLN A 190 -1.70 1.63 -17.95
C GLN A 190 -1.10 0.72 -19.03
N SER A 191 -0.50 -0.41 -18.65
CA SER A 191 0.05 -1.35 -19.61
C SER A 191 -1.02 -2.07 -20.43
N MET A 192 -2.21 -2.32 -19.84
CA MET A 192 -3.37 -2.87 -20.56
C MET A 192 -3.89 -1.89 -21.61
N ASP A 193 -3.98 -0.60 -21.29
CA ASP A 193 -4.40 0.42 -22.26
C ASP A 193 -3.40 0.56 -23.42
N GLN A 194 -2.10 0.60 -23.12
CA GLN A 194 -1.06 0.69 -24.14
C GLN A 194 -1.06 -0.54 -25.08
N LEU A 195 -1.22 -1.74 -24.51
CA LEU A 195 -1.26 -2.94 -25.33
C LEU A 195 -2.56 -3.05 -26.15
N ALA A 196 -3.69 -2.65 -25.60
CA ALA A 196 -4.97 -2.57 -26.32
C ALA A 196 -4.88 -1.62 -27.51
N GLU A 197 -4.26 -0.45 -27.33
CA GLU A 197 -4.03 0.53 -28.40
C GLU A 197 -3.11 -0.05 -29.47
N ALA A 198 -1.99 -0.67 -29.08
CA ALA A 198 -1.04 -1.30 -30.01
C ALA A 198 -1.66 -2.46 -30.80
N ALA A 199 -2.60 -3.20 -30.19
CA ALA A 199 -3.34 -4.28 -30.83
C ALA A 199 -4.54 -3.80 -31.67
N GLY A 200 -4.89 -2.51 -31.60
CA GLY A 200 -6.05 -1.94 -32.27
C GLY A 200 -7.39 -2.43 -31.69
N ILE A 201 -7.42 -2.84 -30.42
CA ILE A 201 -8.60 -3.36 -29.72
C ILE A 201 -9.12 -2.31 -28.74
N ASP A 202 -10.44 -2.21 -28.62
CA ASP A 202 -11.06 -1.33 -27.61
C ASP A 202 -10.61 -1.75 -26.19
N PRO A 203 -10.21 -0.83 -25.30
CA PRO A 203 -9.71 -1.17 -23.97
C PRO A 203 -10.71 -1.89 -23.07
N MET A 204 -12.03 -1.64 -23.23
CA MET A 204 -13.05 -2.42 -22.53
C MET A 204 -13.08 -3.86 -23.03
N GLU A 205 -13.08 -4.03 -24.37
CA GLU A 205 -13.09 -5.34 -24.98
C GLU A 205 -11.78 -6.10 -24.70
N PHE A 206 -10.63 -5.40 -24.70
CA PHE A 206 -9.35 -6.01 -24.34
C PHE A 206 -9.34 -6.57 -22.92
N ARG A 207 -9.94 -5.84 -21.96
CA ARG A 207 -10.11 -6.32 -20.57
C ARG A 207 -11.09 -7.50 -20.51
N ARG A 208 -12.16 -7.45 -21.28
CA ARG A 208 -13.17 -8.50 -21.35
C ARG A 208 -12.62 -9.81 -21.90
N ILE A 209 -11.80 -9.75 -22.95
CA ILE A 209 -11.10 -10.90 -23.53
C ILE A 209 -10.17 -11.57 -22.51
N ASN A 210 -9.53 -10.77 -21.65
CA ASN A 210 -8.53 -11.21 -20.68
C ASN A 210 -9.09 -11.38 -19.27
N ALA A 211 -10.39 -11.30 -19.07
CA ALA A 211 -11.01 -11.57 -17.77
C ALA A 211 -10.79 -13.03 -17.35
N ASN A 212 -10.50 -13.25 -16.08
CA ASN A 212 -10.48 -14.59 -15.51
C ASN A 212 -11.87 -15.22 -15.50
N GLU A 213 -11.91 -16.53 -15.46
CA GLU A 213 -13.14 -17.31 -15.30
C GLU A 213 -13.20 -17.93 -13.90
N PRO A 214 -14.41 -18.17 -13.35
CA PRO A 214 -14.55 -18.92 -12.11
C PRO A 214 -13.90 -20.31 -12.20
N TYR A 215 -13.36 -20.76 -11.06
CA TYR A 215 -12.70 -22.06 -10.87
C TYR A 215 -11.37 -22.24 -11.61
N GLU A 216 -10.82 -21.19 -12.18
CA GLU A 216 -9.44 -21.19 -12.70
C GLU A 216 -8.42 -20.95 -11.57
N LYS A 217 -7.17 -21.22 -11.88
CA LYS A 217 -6.03 -20.91 -11.03
C LYS A 217 -5.12 -19.90 -11.73
N THR A 218 -4.65 -18.93 -10.97
CA THR A 218 -3.63 -17.99 -11.45
C THR A 218 -2.27 -18.69 -11.56
N PRO A 219 -1.28 -18.11 -12.27
CA PRO A 219 0.09 -18.66 -12.31
C PRO A 219 0.74 -18.81 -10.92
N MET A 220 0.30 -18.03 -9.93
CA MET A 220 0.73 -18.15 -8.52
C MET A 220 0.00 -19.26 -7.75
N GLY A 221 -0.93 -19.97 -8.37
CA GLY A 221 -1.70 -21.03 -7.72
C GLY A 221 -2.92 -20.54 -6.91
N LEU A 222 -3.26 -19.24 -6.97
CA LEU A 222 -4.47 -18.72 -6.33
C LEU A 222 -5.70 -19.24 -7.04
N ALA A 223 -6.65 -19.81 -6.30
CA ALA A 223 -7.93 -20.25 -6.85
C ALA A 223 -8.89 -19.05 -6.99
N ILE A 224 -9.46 -18.90 -8.18
CA ILE A 224 -10.49 -17.91 -8.48
C ILE A 224 -11.83 -18.59 -8.29
N THR A 225 -12.54 -18.25 -7.23
CA THR A 225 -13.87 -18.83 -6.95
C THR A 225 -14.98 -18.13 -7.70
N THR A 226 -14.87 -16.81 -7.86
CA THR A 226 -15.83 -15.97 -8.58
C THR A 226 -15.08 -14.87 -9.33
N CYS A 227 -15.56 -14.51 -10.52
CA CYS A 227 -15.03 -13.39 -11.28
C CYS A 227 -16.14 -12.71 -12.10
N PRO A 228 -16.84 -11.70 -11.55
CA PRO A 228 -17.90 -10.99 -12.27
C PRO A 228 -17.35 -9.85 -13.16
N LEU A 229 -16.05 -9.85 -13.49
CA LEU A 229 -15.42 -8.74 -14.21
C LEU A 229 -16.10 -8.45 -15.54
N LYS A 230 -16.49 -9.47 -16.31
CA LYS A 230 -17.20 -9.29 -17.58
C LYS A 230 -18.52 -8.57 -17.40
N ASP A 231 -19.32 -9.00 -16.42
CA ASP A 231 -20.62 -8.38 -16.11
C ASP A 231 -20.44 -6.92 -15.65
N CYS A 232 -19.43 -6.65 -14.83
CA CYS A 232 -19.10 -5.29 -14.41
C CYS A 232 -18.70 -4.40 -15.58
N LEU A 233 -17.90 -4.90 -16.52
CA LEU A 233 -17.49 -4.17 -17.72
C LEU A 233 -18.68 -3.87 -18.63
N ASP A 234 -19.55 -4.86 -18.85
CA ASP A 234 -20.75 -4.71 -19.68
C ASP A 234 -21.72 -3.69 -19.10
N GLU A 235 -21.94 -3.71 -17.77
CA GLU A 235 -22.78 -2.74 -17.08
C GLU A 235 -22.20 -1.32 -17.11
N VAL A 236 -20.90 -1.17 -16.85
CA VAL A 236 -20.21 0.14 -16.90
C VAL A 236 -20.21 0.68 -18.33
N LYS A 237 -19.97 -0.16 -19.33
CA LYS A 237 -20.02 0.19 -20.76
C LYS A 237 -21.37 0.80 -21.13
N SER A 238 -22.44 0.12 -20.72
CA SER A 238 -23.82 0.57 -20.96
C SER A 238 -24.15 1.89 -20.25
N ARG A 239 -23.94 1.97 -18.93
CA ARG A 239 -24.28 3.16 -18.13
C ARG A 239 -23.46 4.39 -18.52
N LEU A 240 -22.18 4.20 -18.83
CA LEU A 240 -21.29 5.27 -19.26
C LEU A 240 -21.61 5.74 -20.68
N LYS A 241 -22.32 4.95 -21.47
CA LYS A 241 -22.49 5.14 -22.92
C LYS A 241 -21.12 5.23 -23.60
N TRP A 242 -20.29 4.23 -23.36
CA TRP A 242 -18.89 4.18 -23.74
C TRP A 242 -18.68 4.46 -25.23
N ASP A 243 -19.39 3.74 -26.10
CA ASP A 243 -19.24 3.83 -27.55
C ASP A 243 -19.62 5.22 -28.11
N GLU A 244 -20.52 5.96 -27.41
CA GLU A 244 -20.91 7.31 -27.80
C GLU A 244 -19.87 8.36 -27.37
N LYS A 245 -19.14 8.12 -26.27
CA LYS A 245 -18.25 9.12 -25.62
C LYS A 245 -16.79 8.93 -25.96
N ARG A 246 -16.37 7.68 -26.21
CA ARG A 246 -14.99 7.38 -26.51
C ARG A 246 -14.53 8.03 -27.81
N GLY A 247 -13.30 8.56 -27.80
CA GLY A 247 -12.68 9.20 -28.97
C GLY A 247 -13.22 10.60 -29.32
N LYS A 248 -14.23 11.10 -28.60
CA LYS A 248 -14.71 12.48 -28.82
C LYS A 248 -13.76 13.49 -28.16
N ARG A 249 -13.19 14.37 -28.96
CA ARG A 249 -12.27 15.43 -28.53
C ARG A 249 -13.04 16.75 -28.27
N ASN A 250 -13.77 16.81 -27.16
CA ASN A 250 -14.54 18.01 -26.76
C ASN A 250 -14.14 18.51 -25.36
N GLY A 251 -12.87 18.30 -24.95
CA GLY A 251 -12.40 18.64 -23.61
C GLY A 251 -12.81 17.64 -22.52
N ARG A 252 -13.45 16.52 -22.91
CA ARG A 252 -13.85 15.42 -22.00
C ARG A 252 -13.32 14.10 -22.52
N GLY A 253 -12.98 13.19 -21.60
CA GLY A 253 -12.53 11.84 -21.90
C GLY A 253 -13.26 10.83 -21.03
N VAL A 254 -13.24 9.58 -21.47
CA VAL A 254 -13.68 8.42 -20.70
C VAL A 254 -12.55 7.41 -20.64
N GLY A 255 -12.37 6.79 -19.51
CA GLY A 255 -11.39 5.73 -19.27
C GLY A 255 -12.01 4.60 -18.47
N VAL A 256 -11.36 3.44 -18.50
CA VAL A 256 -11.74 2.25 -17.74
C VAL A 256 -10.51 1.71 -17.02
N ALA A 257 -10.70 1.27 -15.80
CA ALA A 257 -9.71 0.54 -15.02
C ALA A 257 -10.43 -0.47 -14.12
N SER A 258 -9.79 -1.61 -13.89
CA SER A 258 -10.27 -2.63 -12.97
C SER A 258 -9.39 -2.69 -11.73
N PHE A 259 -9.99 -3.12 -10.62
CA PHE A 259 -9.31 -3.16 -9.32
C PHE A 259 -9.79 -4.38 -8.52
N ILE A 260 -8.91 -5.00 -7.72
CA ILE A 260 -9.22 -6.10 -6.80
C ILE A 260 -8.80 -5.77 -5.37
#